data_8279a924f6a3b7939c41cf4c417349a7
#
_entry.id   8279a924f6a3b7939c41cf4c417349a7
#
_cell.length_a   1.000
_cell.length_b   1.000
_cell.length_c   1.000
_cell.angle_alpha   90.00
_cell.angle_beta   90.00
_cell.angle_gamma   90.00
#
_symmetry.space_group_name_H-M   'P 1'
#
loop_
_entity.id
_entity.type
_entity.pdbx_description
1 polymer ?
#
loop_
_entity_poly.entity_id
_entity_poly.type
_entity_poly.pdbx_seq_one_letter_code
_entity_poly.pdbx_strand_id
1 'polypeptide(L)'
;GAQAIAAMAYGTETVEAVDLIAGPGNQYVTEAKRQVSGDVGIDFLAGPSEILIIADASANPTYVACDLLAQSEHDPQARGILVTTSEELGRKVMCEVESKLGGLSTADVARASWENHGQVIAVDDIEEAIDLANEIAPEHLELQVENPEGLIEYLRNYGSLFIGGLSAEVFGDYASGTNHILPTMRSSRFTGGLWVGTFLKVLTHQRLDLRGVKQVAPVAARLAEIEGLIAHKSAATIRIEDQ
;
A
#
# COMPACT_ATOMS: atom_id res chain seq x y z
N GLY A 1 11.94 -13.84 11.50
CA GLY A 1 11.79 -14.61 10.28
C GLY A 1 10.50 -15.41 10.26
N ALA A 2 10.34 -16.33 9.30
CA ALA A 2 9.13 -17.14 9.13
C ALA A 2 8.72 -17.92 10.39
N GLN A 3 9.70 -18.41 11.16
CA GLN A 3 9.45 -19.13 12.42
C GLN A 3 8.75 -18.25 13.47
N ALA A 4 9.10 -16.96 13.53
CA ALA A 4 8.46 -16.01 14.45
C ALA A 4 6.99 -15.77 14.05
N ILE A 5 6.70 -15.67 12.75
CA ILE A 5 5.34 -15.55 12.24
C ILE A 5 4.50 -16.78 12.64
N ALA A 6 5.03 -17.99 12.43
CA ALA A 6 4.36 -19.21 12.81
C ALA A 6 4.15 -19.32 14.33
N ALA A 7 5.17 -18.95 15.13
CA ALA A 7 5.06 -18.96 16.59
C ALA A 7 3.99 -17.99 17.10
N MET A 8 3.92 -16.79 16.53
CA MET A 8 2.88 -15.82 16.88
C MET A 8 1.48 -16.25 16.41
N ALA A 9 1.38 -16.88 15.24
CA ALA A 9 0.08 -17.31 14.71
C ALA A 9 -0.53 -18.48 15.50
N TYR A 10 0.27 -19.50 15.84
CA TYR A 10 -0.22 -20.76 16.41
C TYR A 10 0.14 -20.97 17.88
N GLY A 11 1.00 -20.12 18.43
CA GLY A 11 1.52 -20.29 19.78
C GLY A 11 2.60 -21.38 19.87
N THR A 12 3.35 -21.33 20.99
CA THR A 12 4.32 -22.34 21.41
C THR A 12 4.26 -22.45 22.93
N GLU A 13 5.12 -23.28 23.55
CA GLU A 13 5.23 -23.34 25.01
C GLU A 13 5.62 -21.99 25.66
N THR A 14 6.29 -21.11 24.91
CA THR A 14 6.84 -19.83 25.44
C THR A 14 6.31 -18.59 24.74
N VAL A 15 5.61 -18.74 23.62
CA VAL A 15 5.01 -17.62 22.85
C VAL A 15 3.50 -17.86 22.78
N GLU A 16 2.74 -16.93 23.35
CA GLU A 16 1.28 -16.95 23.25
C GLU A 16 0.85 -16.58 21.83
N ALA A 17 -0.19 -17.26 21.29
CA ALA A 17 -0.76 -16.93 20.01
C ALA A 17 -1.41 -15.54 20.04
N VAL A 18 -1.28 -14.79 18.95
CA VAL A 18 -1.80 -13.42 18.84
C VAL A 18 -2.97 -13.32 17.86
N ASP A 19 -3.79 -12.29 17.99
CA ASP A 19 -4.90 -12.02 17.09
C ASP A 19 -4.48 -11.30 15.81
N LEU A 20 -3.37 -10.54 15.84
CA LEU A 20 -2.87 -9.75 14.72
C LEU A 20 -1.35 -9.75 14.70
N ILE A 21 -0.77 -9.96 13.52
CA ILE A 21 0.67 -9.84 13.25
C ILE A 21 0.89 -8.62 12.36
N ALA A 22 1.65 -7.63 12.86
CA ALA A 22 2.04 -6.45 12.11
C ALA A 22 3.56 -6.27 12.17
N GLY A 23 4.16 -5.80 11.10
CA GLY A 23 5.59 -5.49 11.01
C GLY A 23 6.20 -5.87 9.67
N PRO A 24 7.31 -5.20 9.30
CA PRO A 24 8.03 -5.46 8.06
C PRO A 24 8.84 -6.76 8.11
N GLY A 25 9.29 -7.20 6.96
CA GLY A 25 10.17 -8.34 6.84
C GLY A 25 10.54 -8.64 5.39
N ASN A 26 11.43 -9.60 5.22
CA ASN A 26 11.86 -10.05 3.91
C ASN A 26 10.82 -10.98 3.25
N GLN A 27 11.10 -11.43 2.03
CA GLN A 27 10.22 -12.32 1.26
C GLN A 27 9.75 -13.57 2.02
N TYR A 28 10.57 -14.13 2.93
CA TYR A 28 10.18 -15.29 3.75
C TYR A 28 9.18 -14.92 4.84
N VAL A 29 9.26 -13.72 5.38
CA VAL A 29 8.28 -13.19 6.35
C VAL A 29 6.96 -12.91 5.63
N THR A 30 7.01 -12.29 4.46
CA THR A 30 5.83 -12.02 3.65
C THR A 30 5.11 -13.32 3.25
N GLU A 31 5.87 -14.33 2.81
CA GLU A 31 5.29 -15.63 2.47
C GLU A 31 4.68 -16.32 3.70
N ALA A 32 5.35 -16.26 4.85
CA ALA A 32 4.81 -16.80 6.10
C ALA A 32 3.52 -16.08 6.52
N LYS A 33 3.47 -14.74 6.44
CA LYS A 33 2.23 -13.98 6.66
C LYS A 33 1.10 -14.41 5.71
N ARG A 34 1.42 -14.62 4.42
CA ARG A 34 0.45 -15.08 3.43
C ARG A 34 -0.16 -16.42 3.82
N GLN A 35 0.66 -17.36 4.33
CA GLN A 35 0.21 -18.68 4.71
C GLN A 35 -0.69 -18.69 5.96
N VAL A 36 -0.43 -17.80 6.93
CA VAL A 36 -1.23 -17.74 8.17
C VAL A 36 -2.40 -16.75 8.08
N SER A 37 -2.51 -16.02 6.98
CA SER A 37 -3.61 -15.07 6.76
C SER A 37 -4.96 -15.80 6.71
N GLY A 38 -5.86 -15.42 7.60
CA GLY A 38 -7.15 -16.10 7.80
C GLY A 38 -7.20 -16.90 9.11
N ASP A 39 -6.09 -17.46 9.56
CA ASP A 39 -5.97 -18.04 10.91
C ASP A 39 -5.70 -16.93 11.94
N VAL A 40 -4.90 -15.94 11.56
CA VAL A 40 -4.59 -14.74 12.34
C VAL A 40 -4.69 -13.51 11.44
N GLY A 41 -5.01 -12.36 12.01
CA GLY A 41 -4.98 -11.08 11.29
C GLY A 41 -3.54 -10.74 10.89
N ILE A 42 -3.38 -10.15 9.70
CA ILE A 42 -2.12 -9.57 9.26
C ILE A 42 -2.34 -8.11 8.86
N ASP A 43 -1.30 -7.28 8.96
CA ASP A 43 -1.33 -5.91 8.47
C ASP A 43 -1.53 -5.87 6.95
N PHE A 44 -0.55 -6.30 6.18
CA PHE A 44 -0.60 -6.51 4.73
C PHE A 44 0.60 -7.35 4.27
N LEU A 45 0.60 -7.71 2.99
CA LEU A 45 1.70 -8.42 2.33
C LEU A 45 2.59 -7.41 1.63
N ALA A 46 3.78 -7.14 2.19
CA ALA A 46 4.76 -6.25 1.59
C ALA A 46 5.66 -7.00 0.61
N GLY A 47 5.92 -6.41 -0.54
CA GLY A 47 6.95 -6.80 -1.49
C GLY A 47 8.22 -5.94 -1.35
N PRO A 48 9.11 -5.99 -2.36
CA PRO A 48 10.23 -5.06 -2.46
C PRO A 48 9.74 -3.61 -2.53
N SER A 49 10.53 -2.70 -1.95
CA SER A 49 10.22 -1.27 -1.98
C SER A 49 10.26 -0.71 -3.40
N GLU A 50 9.43 0.28 -3.66
CA GLU A 50 9.29 0.88 -4.98
C GLU A 50 9.02 2.38 -4.91
N ILE A 51 9.63 3.14 -5.83
CA ILE A 51 9.36 4.55 -6.03
C ILE A 51 8.97 4.81 -7.48
N LEU A 52 7.98 5.66 -7.68
CA LEU A 52 7.67 6.26 -8.98
C LEU A 52 7.77 7.77 -8.86
N ILE A 53 8.57 8.38 -9.74
CA ILE A 53 8.73 9.82 -9.82
C ILE A 53 8.08 10.31 -11.11
N ILE A 54 7.11 11.22 -11.00
CA ILE A 54 6.61 11.99 -12.15
C ILE A 54 7.39 13.28 -12.22
N ALA A 55 8.06 13.54 -13.34
CA ALA A 55 8.89 14.73 -13.51
C ALA A 55 8.71 15.37 -14.88
N ASP A 56 8.67 16.70 -14.93
CA ASP A 56 8.73 17.48 -16.16
C ASP A 56 10.11 18.14 -16.38
N ALA A 57 10.25 18.95 -17.40
CA ALA A 57 11.51 19.62 -17.75
C ALA A 57 12.05 20.56 -16.65
N SER A 58 11.24 20.96 -15.67
CA SER A 58 11.62 21.84 -14.56
C SER A 58 12.37 21.10 -13.45
N ALA A 59 12.24 19.76 -13.39
CA ALA A 59 12.84 18.94 -12.36
C ALA A 59 14.38 18.99 -12.39
N ASN A 60 14.98 18.87 -11.20
CA ASN A 60 16.43 18.76 -11.07
C ASN A 60 16.87 17.30 -11.29
N PRO A 61 17.61 16.99 -12.38
CA PRO A 61 18.00 15.62 -12.68
C PRO A 61 18.85 14.97 -11.59
N THR A 62 19.60 15.76 -10.83
CA THR A 62 20.42 15.28 -9.72
C THR A 62 19.56 14.83 -8.54
N TYR A 63 18.47 15.55 -8.25
CA TYR A 63 17.52 15.15 -7.19
C TYR A 63 16.82 13.84 -7.58
N VAL A 64 16.22 13.81 -8.77
CA VAL A 64 15.55 12.61 -9.28
C VAL A 64 16.47 11.39 -9.25
N ALA A 65 17.73 11.55 -9.70
CA ALA A 65 18.69 10.43 -9.68
C ALA A 65 19.04 9.98 -8.25
N CYS A 66 19.15 10.92 -7.29
CA CYS A 66 19.40 10.55 -5.89
C CYS A 66 18.23 9.79 -5.29
N ASP A 67 17.00 10.20 -5.55
CA ASP A 67 15.80 9.55 -5.01
C ASP A 67 15.60 8.14 -5.61
N LEU A 68 15.84 7.98 -6.92
CA LEU A 68 15.86 6.67 -7.56
C LEU A 68 16.92 5.72 -6.98
N LEU A 69 18.12 6.25 -6.70
CA LEU A 69 19.22 5.46 -6.12
C LEU A 69 18.98 5.16 -4.62
N ALA A 70 18.41 6.08 -3.87
CA ALA A 70 18.00 5.85 -2.49
C ALA A 70 17.04 4.67 -2.39
N GLN A 71 16.06 4.58 -3.31
CA GLN A 71 15.19 3.41 -3.38
C GLN A 71 15.93 2.15 -3.81
N SER A 72 16.81 2.27 -4.80
CA SER A 72 17.53 1.11 -5.37
C SER A 72 18.49 0.45 -4.39
N GLU A 73 19.00 1.17 -3.38
CA GLU A 73 19.95 0.61 -2.41
C GLU A 73 19.30 -0.24 -1.31
N HIS A 74 17.95 -0.25 -1.19
CA HIS A 74 17.25 -1.04 -0.17
C HIS A 74 17.34 -2.56 -0.43
N ASP A 75 17.17 -2.99 -1.69
CA ASP A 75 17.15 -4.42 -2.05
C ASP A 75 17.43 -4.58 -3.56
N PRO A 76 18.10 -5.65 -4.01
CA PRO A 76 18.29 -5.93 -5.44
C PRO A 76 16.98 -6.08 -6.23
N GLN A 77 15.84 -6.29 -5.58
CA GLN A 77 14.51 -6.35 -6.19
C GLN A 77 13.74 -5.03 -6.08
N ALA A 78 14.30 -3.99 -5.45
CA ALA A 78 13.67 -2.68 -5.38
C ALA A 78 13.45 -2.08 -6.78
N ARG A 79 12.46 -1.20 -6.92
CA ARG A 79 12.08 -0.62 -8.22
C ARG A 79 12.14 0.90 -8.17
N GLY A 80 12.95 1.48 -9.04
CA GLY A 80 12.98 2.94 -9.28
C GLY A 80 12.42 3.26 -10.67
N ILE A 81 11.31 4.00 -10.72
CA ILE A 81 10.62 4.34 -11.97
C ILE A 81 10.57 5.85 -12.12
N LEU A 82 11.10 6.37 -13.21
CA LEU A 82 10.88 7.74 -13.66
C LEU A 82 9.87 7.75 -14.80
N VAL A 83 8.79 8.51 -14.64
CA VAL A 83 7.85 8.86 -15.71
C VAL A 83 8.02 10.34 -16.01
N THR A 84 8.37 10.70 -17.24
CA THR A 84 8.69 12.09 -17.57
C THR A 84 8.11 12.52 -18.91
N THR A 85 7.63 13.76 -18.97
CA THR A 85 7.22 14.43 -20.20
C THR A 85 8.42 15.03 -20.98
N SER A 86 9.66 14.87 -20.47
CA SER A 86 10.88 15.40 -21.08
C SER A 86 11.91 14.29 -21.31
N GLU A 87 12.06 13.83 -22.56
CA GLU A 87 13.12 12.88 -22.91
C GLU A 87 14.53 13.40 -22.56
N GLU A 88 14.73 14.73 -22.63
CA GLU A 88 16.01 15.33 -22.26
C GLU A 88 16.30 15.17 -20.77
N LEU A 89 15.29 15.38 -19.91
CA LEU A 89 15.39 15.10 -18.48
C LEU A 89 15.70 13.62 -18.23
N GLY A 90 14.97 12.71 -18.86
CA GLY A 90 15.19 11.28 -18.72
C GLY A 90 16.64 10.88 -19.03
N ARG A 91 17.21 11.39 -20.13
CA ARG A 91 18.62 11.16 -20.48
C ARG A 91 19.60 11.73 -19.45
N LYS A 92 19.35 12.95 -18.93
CA LYS A 92 20.17 13.54 -17.87
C LYS A 92 20.12 12.73 -16.60
N VAL A 93 18.95 12.26 -16.20
CA VAL A 93 18.78 11.42 -15.00
C VAL A 93 19.54 10.11 -15.14
N MET A 94 19.46 9.43 -16.28
CA MET A 94 20.26 8.20 -16.51
C MET A 94 21.77 8.46 -16.39
N CYS A 95 22.27 9.58 -16.92
CA CYS A 95 23.68 9.95 -16.77
C CYS A 95 24.07 10.22 -15.31
N GLU A 96 23.20 10.93 -14.56
CA GLU A 96 23.40 11.22 -13.14
C GLU A 96 23.41 9.93 -12.29
N VAL A 97 22.49 8.99 -12.57
CA VAL A 97 22.45 7.68 -11.90
C VAL A 97 23.75 6.93 -12.07
N GLU A 98 24.24 6.78 -13.33
CA GLU A 98 25.50 6.11 -13.60
C GLU A 98 26.69 6.80 -12.92
N SER A 99 26.72 8.13 -12.95
CA SER A 99 27.78 8.90 -12.31
C SER A 99 27.84 8.68 -10.81
N LYS A 100 26.67 8.61 -10.14
CA LYS A 100 26.56 8.49 -8.69
C LYS A 100 26.77 7.07 -8.19
N LEU A 101 26.33 6.04 -8.94
CA LEU A 101 26.51 4.65 -8.58
C LEU A 101 27.95 4.31 -8.21
N GLY A 102 28.93 4.89 -8.93
CA GLY A 102 30.36 4.63 -8.68
C GLY A 102 30.88 5.13 -7.33
N GLY A 103 30.15 6.03 -6.67
CA GLY A 103 30.52 6.63 -5.37
C GLY A 103 29.80 6.04 -4.16
N LEU A 104 28.81 5.16 -4.35
CA LEU A 104 28.02 4.60 -3.28
C LEU A 104 28.73 3.40 -2.62
N SER A 105 28.72 3.33 -1.29
CA SER A 105 29.15 2.12 -0.57
C SER A 105 28.21 0.93 -0.79
N THR A 106 26.98 1.20 -1.21
CA THR A 106 25.90 0.26 -1.52
C THR A 106 25.78 -0.02 -3.03
N ALA A 107 26.79 0.37 -3.83
CA ALA A 107 26.77 0.32 -5.30
C ALA A 107 26.36 -1.04 -5.88
N ASP A 108 26.78 -2.14 -5.27
CA ASP A 108 26.46 -3.49 -5.77
C ASP A 108 24.96 -3.77 -5.71
N VAL A 109 24.30 -3.39 -4.61
CA VAL A 109 22.85 -3.55 -4.42
C VAL A 109 22.09 -2.60 -5.33
N ALA A 110 22.42 -1.30 -5.29
CA ALA A 110 21.75 -0.27 -6.06
C ALA A 110 21.88 -0.53 -7.58
N ARG A 111 23.06 -0.99 -8.05
CA ARG A 111 23.27 -1.35 -9.45
C ARG A 111 22.42 -2.56 -9.86
N ALA A 112 22.42 -3.62 -9.04
CA ALA A 112 21.60 -4.79 -9.33
C ALA A 112 20.11 -4.47 -9.43
N SER A 113 19.59 -3.61 -8.53
CA SER A 113 18.24 -3.10 -8.57
C SER A 113 17.97 -2.27 -9.83
N TRP A 114 18.82 -1.26 -10.08
CA TRP A 114 18.65 -0.34 -11.21
C TRP A 114 18.72 -1.04 -12.58
N GLU A 115 19.70 -1.93 -12.79
CA GLU A 115 19.87 -2.66 -14.05
C GLU A 115 18.73 -3.64 -14.34
N ASN A 116 18.14 -4.26 -13.31
CA ASN A 116 17.09 -5.25 -13.49
C ASN A 116 15.67 -4.67 -13.39
N HIS A 117 15.45 -3.60 -12.63
CA HIS A 117 14.13 -3.11 -12.26
C HIS A 117 13.97 -1.60 -12.44
N GLY A 118 15.05 -0.84 -12.69
CA GLY A 118 15.00 0.59 -12.99
C GLY A 118 14.33 0.86 -14.34
N GLN A 119 13.50 1.90 -14.40
CA GLN A 119 12.81 2.28 -15.63
C GLN A 119 12.81 3.80 -15.81
N VAL A 120 13.00 4.25 -17.04
CA VAL A 120 12.79 5.65 -17.45
C VAL A 120 11.82 5.63 -18.62
N ILE A 121 10.64 6.17 -18.40
CA ILE A 121 9.50 6.14 -19.31
C ILE A 121 9.22 7.58 -19.75
N ALA A 122 9.37 7.85 -21.04
CA ALA A 122 8.94 9.12 -21.63
C ALA A 122 7.47 8.98 -22.08
N VAL A 123 6.66 9.98 -21.74
CA VAL A 123 5.24 10.08 -22.08
C VAL A 123 4.96 11.39 -22.81
N ASP A 124 3.86 11.46 -23.53
CA ASP A 124 3.52 12.64 -24.35
C ASP A 124 3.08 13.83 -23.50
N ASP A 125 2.36 13.57 -22.40
CA ASP A 125 1.83 14.62 -21.53
C ASP A 125 1.72 14.17 -20.06
N ILE A 126 1.30 15.10 -19.20
CA ILE A 126 1.17 14.86 -17.76
C ILE A 126 -0.01 13.97 -17.42
N GLU A 127 -1.05 13.94 -18.25
CA GLU A 127 -2.25 13.13 -18.05
C GLU A 127 -1.89 11.64 -18.21
N GLU A 128 -1.11 11.32 -19.23
CA GLU A 128 -0.56 9.97 -19.43
C GLU A 128 0.34 9.54 -18.25
N ALA A 129 1.17 10.48 -17.73
CA ALA A 129 2.00 10.19 -16.55
C ALA A 129 1.15 9.85 -15.32
N ILE A 130 0.07 10.57 -15.08
CA ILE A 130 -0.88 10.34 -14.00
C ILE A 130 -1.59 8.99 -14.15
N ASP A 131 -2.07 8.70 -15.34
CA ASP A 131 -2.77 7.44 -15.61
C ASP A 131 -1.82 6.25 -15.39
N LEU A 132 -0.59 6.34 -15.87
CA LEU A 132 0.42 5.32 -15.63
C LEU A 132 0.76 5.16 -14.15
N ALA A 133 0.91 6.25 -13.40
CA ALA A 133 1.13 6.20 -11.96
C ALA A 133 -0.04 5.54 -11.22
N ASN A 134 -1.28 5.87 -11.57
CA ASN A 134 -2.47 5.24 -11.01
C ASN A 134 -2.57 3.75 -11.39
N GLU A 135 -2.09 3.35 -12.56
CA GLU A 135 -2.04 1.94 -12.98
C GLU A 135 -0.96 1.16 -12.21
N ILE A 136 0.24 1.71 -12.12
CA ILE A 136 1.37 1.12 -11.39
C ILE A 136 1.03 1.05 -9.89
N ALA A 137 0.37 2.07 -9.36
CA ALA A 137 -0.04 2.15 -7.95
C ALA A 137 1.15 1.94 -6.99
N PRO A 138 2.17 2.82 -7.03
CA PRO A 138 3.43 2.63 -6.33
C PRO A 138 3.30 2.78 -4.80
N GLU A 139 4.31 2.30 -4.10
CA GLU A 139 4.52 2.56 -2.67
C GLU A 139 4.78 4.05 -2.43
N HIS A 140 5.84 4.58 -3.04
CA HIS A 140 6.22 5.98 -2.98
C HIS A 140 5.94 6.63 -4.33
N LEU A 141 5.24 7.77 -4.31
CA LEU A 141 4.99 8.59 -5.48
C LEU A 141 5.55 9.98 -5.26
N GLU A 142 6.46 10.43 -6.13
CA GLU A 142 6.97 11.80 -6.11
C GLU A 142 6.47 12.62 -7.29
N LEU A 143 6.16 13.90 -7.03
CA LEU A 143 5.83 14.89 -8.05
C LEU A 143 6.95 15.94 -8.13
N GLN A 144 7.81 15.81 -9.11
CA GLN A 144 8.88 16.78 -9.39
C GLN A 144 8.56 17.56 -10.68
N VAL A 145 7.48 18.33 -10.64
CA VAL A 145 6.94 19.11 -11.75
C VAL A 145 6.75 20.57 -11.36
N GLU A 146 6.58 21.47 -12.33
CA GLU A 146 6.45 22.92 -12.09
C GLU A 146 5.24 23.26 -11.19
N ASN A 147 4.08 22.60 -11.39
CA ASN A 147 2.84 22.89 -10.66
C ASN A 147 2.23 21.62 -10.07
N PRO A 148 2.82 21.03 -9.02
CA PRO A 148 2.41 19.73 -8.52
C PRO A 148 1.03 19.73 -7.83
N GLU A 149 0.60 20.85 -7.21
CA GLU A 149 -0.63 20.92 -6.43
C GLU A 149 -1.88 20.64 -7.28
N GLY A 150 -1.88 21.08 -8.54
CA GLY A 150 -2.98 20.86 -9.48
C GLY A 150 -3.16 19.41 -9.92
N LEU A 151 -2.18 18.54 -9.65
CA LEU A 151 -2.19 17.14 -10.05
C LEU A 151 -2.70 16.22 -8.96
N ILE A 152 -2.71 16.66 -7.70
CA ILE A 152 -2.99 15.81 -6.53
C ILE A 152 -4.37 15.16 -6.63
N GLU A 153 -5.39 15.88 -7.09
CA GLU A 153 -6.77 15.39 -7.18
C GLU A 153 -6.95 14.24 -8.20
N TYR A 154 -6.03 14.10 -9.15
CA TYR A 154 -6.06 13.05 -10.17
C TYR A 154 -5.28 11.80 -9.77
N LEU A 155 -4.42 11.89 -8.75
CA LEU A 155 -3.65 10.78 -8.21
C LEU A 155 -4.46 10.05 -7.13
N ARG A 156 -4.64 8.74 -7.28
CA ARG A 156 -5.55 7.95 -6.44
C ARG A 156 -4.91 6.73 -5.79
N ASN A 157 -3.87 6.19 -6.41
CA ASN A 157 -3.29 4.91 -6.03
C ASN A 157 -1.80 5.09 -5.71
N TYR A 158 -1.49 5.40 -4.47
CA TYR A 158 -0.13 5.50 -3.95
C TYR A 158 -0.12 5.19 -2.44
N GLY A 159 1.01 4.74 -1.91
CA GLY A 159 1.18 4.57 -0.47
C GLY A 159 1.44 5.91 0.22
N SER A 160 2.42 6.68 -0.27
CA SER A 160 2.72 8.04 0.17
C SER A 160 3.04 8.94 -1.01
N LEU A 161 2.59 10.20 -0.95
CA LEU A 161 2.81 11.22 -1.98
C LEU A 161 3.76 12.30 -1.48
N PHE A 162 4.84 12.55 -2.23
CA PHE A 162 5.85 13.56 -1.98
C PHE A 162 5.73 14.67 -3.02
N ILE A 163 5.52 15.91 -2.59
CA ILE A 163 5.09 17.00 -3.46
C ILE A 163 6.22 18.03 -3.62
N GLY A 164 6.71 18.14 -4.84
CA GLY A 164 7.78 19.05 -5.21
C GLY A 164 9.18 18.50 -4.94
N GLY A 165 10.19 18.97 -5.70
CA GLY A 165 11.56 18.47 -5.66
C GLY A 165 12.32 18.67 -4.34
N LEU A 166 11.74 19.34 -3.34
CA LEU A 166 12.32 19.43 -1.99
C LEU A 166 11.75 18.41 -1.02
N SER A 167 10.76 17.62 -1.44
CA SER A 167 10.06 16.64 -0.60
C SER A 167 10.53 15.23 -0.95
N ALA A 168 11.83 14.97 -0.75
CA ALA A 168 12.41 13.66 -1.02
C ALA A 168 11.78 12.57 -0.16
N GLU A 169 11.63 11.37 -0.71
CA GLU A 169 11.07 10.18 -0.06
C GLU A 169 11.75 9.87 1.27
N VAL A 170 13.07 9.97 1.33
CA VAL A 170 13.88 9.72 2.54
C VAL A 170 13.43 10.53 3.77
N PHE A 171 12.81 11.68 3.57
CA PHE A 171 12.27 12.45 4.69
C PHE A 171 11.02 11.80 5.28
N GLY A 172 10.21 11.15 4.45
CA GLY A 172 9.06 10.36 4.88
C GLY A 172 9.48 9.19 5.74
N ASP A 173 10.52 8.50 5.35
CA ASP A 173 11.04 7.32 6.05
C ASP A 173 11.64 7.66 7.42
N TYR A 174 12.33 8.79 7.56
CA TYR A 174 13.15 9.03 8.74
C TYR A 174 12.72 10.21 9.63
N ALA A 175 12.06 11.25 9.09
CA ALA A 175 11.98 12.51 9.81
C ALA A 175 10.64 13.27 9.74
N SER A 176 9.87 13.16 8.67
CA SER A 176 8.66 14.00 8.50
C SER A 176 7.46 13.54 9.32
N GLY A 177 7.51 12.32 9.87
CA GLY A 177 6.47 11.78 10.77
C GLY A 177 5.26 11.20 10.04
N THR A 178 5.29 11.09 8.74
CA THR A 178 4.28 10.34 7.96
C THR A 178 4.44 8.84 8.18
N ASN A 179 3.40 8.07 7.90
CA ASN A 179 3.52 6.61 7.91
C ASN A 179 4.48 6.17 6.79
N HIS A 180 5.48 5.35 7.15
CA HIS A 180 6.43 4.75 6.20
C HIS A 180 6.25 3.22 6.05
N ILE A 181 5.21 2.64 6.67
CA ILE A 181 4.86 1.22 6.48
C ILE A 181 3.76 1.16 5.44
N LEU A 182 4.17 1.17 4.19
CA LEU A 182 3.35 1.47 3.03
C LEU A 182 3.05 0.22 2.20
N PRO A 183 1.96 0.23 1.42
CA PRO A 183 1.60 -0.88 0.55
C PRO A 183 2.49 -0.91 -0.68
N THR A 184 3.00 -2.08 -1.03
CA THR A 184 3.78 -2.34 -2.24
C THR A 184 3.00 -3.22 -3.22
N MET A 185 3.58 -3.50 -4.39
CA MET A 185 3.03 -4.46 -5.36
C MET A 185 1.58 -4.15 -5.73
N ARG A 186 1.29 -2.89 -6.05
CA ARG A 186 -0.05 -2.39 -6.43
C ARG A 186 -1.10 -2.45 -5.30
N SER A 187 -0.72 -2.78 -4.07
CA SER A 187 -1.67 -2.83 -2.96
C SER A 187 -2.21 -1.45 -2.57
N SER A 188 -1.55 -0.38 -2.97
CA SER A 188 -2.04 1.01 -2.81
C SER A 188 -3.38 1.28 -3.53
N ARG A 189 -3.84 0.35 -4.39
CA ARG A 189 -5.19 0.39 -4.98
C ARG A 189 -6.31 0.16 -3.97
N PHE A 190 -6.04 -0.42 -2.81
CA PHE A 190 -7.06 -0.78 -1.82
C PHE A 190 -6.64 -0.55 -0.36
N THR A 191 -5.40 -0.16 -0.10
CA THR A 191 -4.93 0.17 1.25
C THR A 191 -3.89 1.29 1.21
N GLY A 192 -3.83 2.12 2.24
CA GLY A 192 -2.78 3.14 2.44
C GLY A 192 -1.65 2.68 3.36
N GLY A 193 -1.57 1.37 3.68
CA GLY A 193 -0.58 0.83 4.60
C GLY A 193 -1.05 0.78 6.06
N LEU A 194 -0.10 0.71 6.97
CA LEU A 194 -0.39 0.61 8.40
C LEU A 194 -0.96 1.92 8.95
N TRP A 195 -2.05 1.83 9.71
CA TRP A 195 -2.66 2.96 10.38
C TRP A 195 -3.35 2.50 11.67
N VAL A 196 -3.84 3.43 12.48
CA VAL A 196 -4.49 3.09 13.76
C VAL A 196 -5.68 2.13 13.60
N GLY A 197 -6.42 2.24 12.50
CA GLY A 197 -7.55 1.34 12.20
C GLY A 197 -7.16 -0.12 11.96
N THR A 198 -5.91 -0.40 11.60
CA THR A 198 -5.40 -1.78 11.49
C THR A 198 -5.48 -2.54 12.82
N PHE A 199 -5.38 -1.82 13.93
CA PHE A 199 -5.44 -2.37 15.28
C PHE A 199 -6.84 -2.28 15.91
N LEU A 200 -7.83 -1.76 15.17
CA LEU A 200 -9.19 -1.59 15.64
C LEU A 200 -10.10 -2.67 15.04
N LYS A 201 -10.89 -3.27 15.91
CA LYS A 201 -11.91 -4.24 15.52
C LYS A 201 -13.30 -3.60 15.58
N VAL A 202 -13.97 -3.56 14.44
CA VAL A 202 -15.34 -3.06 14.37
C VAL A 202 -16.30 -4.15 14.85
N LEU A 203 -17.02 -3.89 15.90
CA LEU A 203 -18.05 -4.78 16.44
C LEU A 203 -19.40 -4.09 16.35
N THR A 204 -20.43 -4.87 16.01
CA THR A 204 -21.80 -4.39 15.97
C THR A 204 -22.64 -5.09 17.02
N HIS A 205 -23.61 -4.37 17.59
CA HIS A 205 -24.65 -4.95 18.43
C HIS A 205 -25.99 -4.31 18.08
N GLN A 206 -27.07 -5.06 18.26
CA GLN A 206 -28.41 -4.52 18.08
C GLN A 206 -29.29 -4.85 19.28
N ARG A 207 -30.20 -3.93 19.59
CA ARG A 207 -31.25 -4.07 20.58
C ARG A 207 -32.55 -3.56 19.99
N LEU A 208 -33.56 -4.39 19.95
CA LEU A 208 -34.91 -4.02 19.53
C LEU A 208 -35.87 -3.99 20.75
N ASP A 209 -36.71 -2.99 20.79
CA ASP A 209 -37.91 -3.01 21.61
C ASP A 209 -39.08 -3.62 20.84
N LEU A 210 -40.23 -3.75 21.50
CA LEU A 210 -41.43 -4.35 20.89
C LEU A 210 -41.89 -3.58 19.64
N ARG A 211 -41.76 -2.26 19.63
CA ARG A 211 -42.13 -1.44 18.49
C ARG A 211 -41.19 -1.72 17.30
N GLY A 212 -39.90 -1.80 17.55
CA GLY A 212 -38.89 -2.15 16.51
C GLY A 212 -39.11 -3.55 15.97
N VAL A 213 -39.37 -4.53 16.84
CA VAL A 213 -39.69 -5.91 16.42
C VAL A 213 -40.91 -5.94 15.52
N LYS A 214 -42.02 -5.28 15.86
CA LYS A 214 -43.22 -5.22 15.01
C LYS A 214 -42.99 -4.61 13.63
N GLN A 215 -41.96 -3.75 13.48
CA GLN A 215 -41.60 -3.17 12.18
C GLN A 215 -40.71 -4.07 11.34
N VAL A 216 -39.70 -4.70 11.96
CA VAL A 216 -38.68 -5.44 11.19
C VAL A 216 -38.99 -6.92 10.99
N ALA A 217 -39.75 -7.55 11.91
CA ALA A 217 -40.00 -8.98 11.85
C ALA A 217 -40.80 -9.42 10.59
N PRO A 218 -41.83 -8.69 10.11
CA PRO A 218 -42.51 -9.08 8.86
C PRO A 218 -41.58 -9.05 7.64
N VAL A 219 -40.67 -8.08 7.58
CA VAL A 219 -39.69 -7.96 6.50
C VAL A 219 -38.68 -9.11 6.56
N ALA A 220 -38.12 -9.35 7.76
CA ALA A 220 -37.17 -10.44 7.98
C ALA A 220 -37.80 -11.81 7.67
N ALA A 221 -39.03 -12.06 8.12
CA ALA A 221 -39.77 -13.28 7.82
C ALA A 221 -39.99 -13.49 6.32
N ARG A 222 -40.35 -12.41 5.60
CA ARG A 222 -40.56 -12.46 4.16
C ARG A 222 -39.27 -12.77 3.38
N LEU A 223 -38.17 -12.11 3.75
CA LEU A 223 -36.87 -12.37 3.14
C LEU A 223 -36.40 -13.79 3.39
N ALA A 224 -36.47 -14.26 4.64
CA ALA A 224 -36.13 -15.63 5.00
C ALA A 224 -36.96 -16.67 4.25
N GLU A 225 -38.28 -16.38 4.01
CA GLU A 225 -39.14 -17.25 3.20
C GLU A 225 -38.70 -17.31 1.74
N ILE A 226 -38.33 -16.19 1.13
CA ILE A 226 -37.81 -16.12 -0.24
C ILE A 226 -36.51 -16.91 -0.37
N GLU A 227 -35.64 -16.85 0.63
CA GLU A 227 -34.38 -17.61 0.69
C GLU A 227 -34.58 -19.08 1.06
N GLY A 228 -35.78 -19.51 1.41
CA GLY A 228 -36.08 -20.89 1.85
C GLY A 228 -35.61 -21.20 3.27
N LEU A 229 -35.26 -20.18 4.07
CA LEU A 229 -34.77 -20.30 5.45
C LEU A 229 -35.94 -20.30 6.46
N ILE A 230 -36.67 -21.41 6.55
CA ILE A 230 -37.92 -21.48 7.31
C ILE A 230 -37.71 -21.28 8.82
N ALA A 231 -36.62 -21.77 9.39
CA ALA A 231 -36.31 -21.56 10.80
C ALA A 231 -36.03 -20.05 11.09
N HIS A 232 -35.40 -19.30 10.18
CA HIS A 232 -35.24 -17.84 10.28
C HIS A 232 -36.59 -17.13 10.23
N LYS A 233 -37.47 -17.53 9.29
CA LYS A 233 -38.84 -17.03 9.24
C LYS A 233 -39.55 -17.24 10.58
N SER A 234 -39.55 -18.46 11.11
CA SER A 234 -40.16 -18.77 12.40
C SER A 234 -39.58 -17.96 13.56
N ALA A 235 -38.24 -17.77 13.57
CA ALA A 235 -37.57 -16.95 14.58
C ALA A 235 -38.01 -15.48 14.54
N ALA A 236 -38.34 -14.95 13.37
CA ALA A 236 -38.89 -13.60 13.25
C ALA A 236 -40.36 -13.53 13.67
N THR A 237 -41.21 -14.46 13.23
CA THR A 237 -42.68 -14.42 13.43
C THR A 237 -43.06 -14.67 14.89
N ILE A 238 -42.42 -15.65 15.58
CA ILE A 238 -42.76 -15.97 16.97
C ILE A 238 -42.61 -14.74 17.91
N ARG A 239 -41.72 -13.84 17.61
CA ARG A 239 -41.51 -12.60 18.41
C ARG A 239 -42.61 -11.58 18.28
N ILE A 240 -43.57 -11.78 17.39
CA ILE A 240 -44.78 -10.95 17.22
C ILE A 240 -45.99 -11.72 17.71
N GLU A 241 -46.03 -13.05 17.53
CA GLU A 241 -47.17 -13.91 17.86
C GLU A 241 -47.36 -14.10 19.38
N ASP A 242 -46.23 -14.11 20.13
CA ASP A 242 -46.22 -14.28 21.58
C ASP A 242 -46.50 -12.97 22.36
N GLN A 243 -46.90 -11.90 21.69
CA GLN A 243 -47.19 -10.57 22.29
C GLN A 243 -48.68 -10.25 22.19
#